data_99531b32ce677db512f7aceaecce236b
#
_entry.id   99531b32ce677db512f7aceaecce236b
#
_cell.length_a   1.000
_cell.length_b   1.000
_cell.length_c   1.000
_cell.angle_alpha   90.00
_cell.angle_beta   90.00
_cell.angle_gamma   90.00
#
_symmetry.space_group_name_H-M   'P 1'
#
loop_
_entity.id
_entity.type
_entity.pdbx_description
1 polymer ?
#
loop_
_entity_poly.entity_id
_entity_poly.type
_entity_poly.pdbx_seq_one_letter_code
_entity_poly.pdbx_strand_id
1 'polypeptide(L)'
;VYQGCGQAMIRERVTSPEIHGESGLDGPVFAPLNRSAEKEHAVNYLTRTLMASDGDITLVPTGPLTNIAMAMRMEPKITSKIREIVLMGGCYQLGNVTPAAEFNIYADADAASVVFHSGVPIVMVGLDVTRKVLCYPAIVDRMRAIDTKAAHLFADLMAFFNKTQKEVFGWEGGPLHDPVTCAYLI
;
A
#
# COMPACT_ATOMS: atom_id res chain seq x y z
N VAL A 1 -7.33 -12.69 -6.31
CA VAL A 1 -7.08 -11.98 -5.04
C VAL A 1 -6.98 -13.01 -3.93
N TYR A 2 -6.01 -12.86 -3.05
CA TYR A 2 -5.77 -13.72 -1.88
C TYR A 2 -5.95 -12.89 -0.61
N GLN A 3 -6.63 -13.46 0.39
CA GLN A 3 -6.79 -12.81 1.68
C GLN A 3 -5.50 -12.97 2.50
N GLY A 4 -5.01 -11.88 3.06
CA GLY A 4 -3.83 -11.86 3.93
C GLY A 4 -4.17 -11.78 5.42
N CYS A 5 -3.15 -11.47 6.22
CA CYS A 5 -3.27 -11.28 7.66
C CYS A 5 -4.22 -10.13 7.98
N GLY A 6 -5.16 -10.35 8.88
CA GLY A 6 -6.10 -9.32 9.35
C GLY A 6 -5.57 -8.46 10.49
N GLN A 7 -4.38 -8.80 11.03
CA GLN A 7 -3.75 -8.13 12.17
C GLN A 7 -2.25 -8.01 11.95
N ALA A 8 -1.60 -7.09 12.64
CA ALA A 8 -0.16 -7.00 12.74
C ALA A 8 0.43 -8.24 13.44
N MET A 9 1.76 -8.44 13.33
CA MET A 9 2.43 -9.60 13.92
C MET A 9 2.27 -9.67 15.46
N ILE A 10 2.34 -8.53 16.13
CA ILE A 10 2.36 -8.46 17.60
C ILE A 10 1.34 -7.44 18.12
N ARG A 11 1.15 -6.34 17.41
CA ARG A 11 0.35 -5.20 17.87
C ARG A 11 -1.14 -5.39 17.58
N GLU A 12 -1.96 -4.63 18.28
CA GLU A 12 -3.35 -4.44 17.90
C GLU A 12 -3.45 -3.75 16.53
N ARG A 13 -4.53 -4.06 15.82
CA ARG A 13 -4.78 -3.48 14.50
C ARG A 13 -5.02 -1.98 14.62
N VAL A 14 -4.29 -1.20 13.84
CA VAL A 14 -4.52 0.23 13.65
C VAL A 14 -5.26 0.44 12.34
N THR A 15 -6.25 1.34 12.34
CA THR A 15 -7.03 1.74 11.16
C THR A 15 -7.07 3.26 11.06
N SER A 16 -7.47 3.80 9.92
CA SER A 16 -7.50 5.25 9.63
C SER A 16 -8.81 5.63 8.91
N PRO A 17 -9.97 5.44 9.55
CA PRO A 17 -11.25 5.73 8.93
C PRO A 17 -11.45 7.23 8.62
N GLU A 18 -10.79 8.11 9.38
CA GLU A 18 -10.79 9.56 9.16
C GLU A 18 -10.18 9.97 7.80
N ILE A 19 -9.37 9.11 7.19
CA ILE A 19 -8.72 9.34 5.89
C ILE A 19 -9.41 8.58 4.76
N HIS A 20 -9.65 7.27 4.96
CA HIS A 20 -10.12 6.37 3.91
C HIS A 20 -11.61 6.00 4.01
N GLY A 21 -12.31 6.54 5.02
CA GLY A 21 -13.70 6.19 5.33
C GLY A 21 -13.83 4.87 6.08
N GLU A 22 -15.05 4.53 6.47
CA GLU A 22 -15.34 3.33 7.27
C GLU A 22 -15.03 2.02 6.53
N SER A 23 -15.23 1.99 5.21
CA SER A 23 -14.93 0.83 4.37
C SER A 23 -13.45 0.74 3.97
N GLY A 24 -12.70 1.82 4.14
CA GLY A 24 -11.34 1.99 3.62
C GLY A 24 -11.27 2.32 2.12
N LEU A 25 -12.42 2.35 1.44
CA LEU A 25 -12.56 2.62 0.00
C LEU A 25 -13.79 3.51 -0.28
N ASP A 26 -14.11 4.41 0.64
CA ASP A 26 -15.27 5.29 0.50
C ASP A 26 -15.09 6.25 -0.69
N GLY A 27 -16.22 6.62 -1.29
CA GLY A 27 -16.30 7.45 -2.48
C GLY A 27 -17.11 6.81 -3.59
N PRO A 28 -16.62 5.79 -4.27
CA PRO A 28 -17.35 5.13 -5.35
C PRO A 28 -18.45 4.16 -4.86
N VAL A 29 -19.42 3.93 -5.73
CA VAL A 29 -20.37 2.85 -5.57
C VAL A 29 -19.84 1.61 -6.30
N PHE A 30 -19.55 0.55 -5.56
CA PHE A 30 -19.06 -0.69 -6.13
C PHE A 30 -20.23 -1.56 -6.63
N ALA A 31 -20.07 -2.13 -7.82
CA ALA A 31 -20.96 -3.16 -8.30
C ALA A 31 -20.83 -4.44 -7.45
N PRO A 32 -21.86 -5.30 -7.38
CA PRO A 32 -21.74 -6.60 -6.73
C PRO A 32 -20.53 -7.39 -7.25
N LEU A 33 -19.81 -8.02 -6.35
CA LEU A 33 -18.65 -8.85 -6.71
C LEU A 33 -19.12 -10.09 -7.47
N ASN A 34 -18.48 -10.37 -8.59
CA ASN A 34 -18.71 -11.57 -9.41
C ASN A 34 -17.66 -12.67 -9.16
N ARG A 35 -16.73 -12.44 -8.25
CA ARG A 35 -15.68 -13.39 -7.84
C ARG A 35 -15.45 -13.29 -6.33
N SER A 36 -15.15 -14.41 -5.70
CA SER A 36 -14.66 -14.46 -4.31
C SER A 36 -13.14 -14.42 -4.29
N ALA A 37 -12.58 -14.12 -3.12
CA ALA A 37 -11.15 -14.32 -2.88
C ALA A 37 -10.80 -15.82 -2.98
N GLU A 38 -9.57 -16.10 -3.36
CA GLU A 38 -9.02 -17.45 -3.37
C GLU A 38 -9.02 -18.05 -1.95
N LYS A 39 -9.11 -19.38 -1.86
CA LYS A 39 -9.11 -20.07 -0.57
C LYS A 39 -7.74 -20.11 0.09
N GLU A 40 -6.68 -20.06 -0.72
CA GLU A 40 -5.30 -20.04 -0.24
C GLU A 40 -5.00 -18.70 0.43
N HIS A 41 -4.34 -18.72 1.58
CA HIS A 41 -3.92 -17.50 2.26
C HIS A 41 -2.77 -16.80 1.50
N ALA A 42 -2.76 -15.46 1.49
CA ALA A 42 -1.78 -14.67 0.74
C ALA A 42 -0.33 -15.01 1.09
N VAL A 43 -0.03 -15.29 2.36
CA VAL A 43 1.32 -15.69 2.80
C VAL A 43 1.77 -17.00 2.13
N ASN A 44 0.89 -17.99 2.05
CA ASN A 44 1.20 -19.26 1.39
C ASN A 44 1.39 -19.08 -0.12
N TYR A 45 0.52 -18.28 -0.74
CA TYR A 45 0.63 -17.92 -2.16
C TYR A 45 1.96 -17.24 -2.46
N LEU A 46 2.35 -16.23 -1.66
CA LEU A 46 3.63 -15.52 -1.80
C LEU A 46 4.81 -16.50 -1.69
N THR A 47 4.82 -17.30 -0.63
CA THR A 47 5.89 -18.28 -0.38
C THR A 47 6.03 -19.25 -1.56
N ARG A 48 4.93 -19.86 -1.99
CA ARG A 48 4.93 -20.82 -3.11
C ARG A 48 5.36 -20.17 -4.42
N THR A 49 4.85 -18.98 -4.71
CA THR A 49 5.15 -18.25 -5.97
C THR A 49 6.61 -17.84 -6.03
N LEU A 50 7.14 -17.26 -4.95
CA LEU A 50 8.53 -16.85 -4.88
C LEU A 50 9.48 -18.06 -4.97
N MET A 51 9.19 -19.14 -4.25
CA MET A 51 10.02 -20.37 -4.32
C MET A 51 10.05 -20.99 -5.71
N ALA A 52 8.97 -20.84 -6.49
CA ALA A 52 8.88 -21.34 -7.87
C ALA A 52 9.48 -20.39 -8.91
N SER A 53 9.83 -19.15 -8.55
CA SER A 53 10.39 -18.15 -9.47
C SER A 53 11.89 -18.30 -9.66
N ASP A 54 12.40 -17.67 -10.72
CA ASP A 54 13.83 -17.58 -11.03
C ASP A 54 14.53 -16.42 -10.29
N GLY A 55 13.85 -15.76 -9.33
CA GLY A 55 14.39 -14.63 -8.58
C GLY A 55 14.21 -13.28 -9.30
N ASP A 56 13.25 -13.19 -10.20
CA ASP A 56 12.94 -12.04 -11.04
C ASP A 56 11.73 -11.22 -10.55
N ILE A 57 11.10 -11.63 -9.43
CA ILE A 57 9.90 -10.97 -8.91
C ILE A 57 10.28 -9.76 -8.07
N THR A 58 9.73 -8.59 -8.44
CA THR A 58 9.70 -7.39 -7.60
C THR A 58 8.41 -7.39 -6.77
N LEU A 59 8.55 -7.20 -5.46
CA LEU A 59 7.39 -6.99 -4.56
C LEU A 59 7.10 -5.51 -4.41
N VAL A 60 5.81 -5.15 -4.51
CA VAL A 60 5.36 -3.75 -4.38
C VAL A 60 4.32 -3.65 -3.26
N PRO A 61 4.75 -3.70 -1.99
CA PRO A 61 3.82 -3.53 -0.88
C PRO A 61 3.39 -2.07 -0.72
N THR A 62 2.07 -1.86 -0.70
CA THR A 62 1.42 -0.57 -0.53
C THR A 62 0.62 -0.46 0.77
N GLY A 63 0.91 -1.34 1.71
CA GLY A 63 0.34 -1.38 3.04
C GLY A 63 1.33 -1.95 4.06
N PRO A 64 0.88 -2.24 5.30
CA PRO A 64 1.73 -2.86 6.32
C PRO A 64 2.40 -4.14 5.83
N LEU A 65 3.64 -4.35 6.23
CA LEU A 65 4.51 -5.41 5.67
C LEU A 65 4.27 -6.80 6.27
N THR A 66 3.19 -6.99 7.04
CA THR A 66 2.86 -8.21 7.78
C THR A 66 2.92 -9.47 6.91
N ASN A 67 2.27 -9.47 5.75
CA ASN A 67 2.23 -10.66 4.88
C ASN A 67 3.60 -11.05 4.35
N ILE A 68 4.43 -10.06 3.98
CA ILE A 68 5.79 -10.30 3.47
C ILE A 68 6.69 -10.80 4.59
N ALA A 69 6.64 -10.17 5.75
CA ALA A 69 7.39 -10.59 6.93
C ALA A 69 7.04 -12.02 7.36
N MET A 70 5.74 -12.35 7.38
CA MET A 70 5.27 -13.70 7.69
C MET A 70 5.78 -14.74 6.67
N ALA A 71 5.73 -14.41 5.37
CA ALA A 71 6.28 -15.28 4.33
C ALA A 71 7.80 -15.50 4.52
N MET A 72 8.57 -14.45 4.81
CA MET A 72 10.01 -14.55 5.08
C MET A 72 10.33 -15.36 6.35
N ARG A 73 9.47 -15.28 7.37
CA ARG A 73 9.65 -16.07 8.60
C ARG A 73 9.28 -17.53 8.43
N MET A 74 8.26 -17.82 7.61
CA MET A 74 7.84 -19.20 7.32
C MET A 74 8.81 -19.92 6.38
N GLU A 75 9.34 -19.23 5.38
CA GLU A 75 10.31 -19.77 4.42
C GLU A 75 11.41 -18.73 4.13
N PRO A 76 12.49 -18.74 4.93
CA PRO A 76 13.57 -17.75 4.76
C PRO A 76 14.26 -17.78 3.40
N LYS A 77 14.19 -18.90 2.67
CA LYS A 77 14.82 -18.99 1.34
C LYS A 77 14.16 -18.10 0.29
N ILE A 78 12.93 -17.63 0.52
CA ILE A 78 12.29 -16.70 -0.42
C ILE A 78 13.06 -15.39 -0.58
N THR A 79 13.85 -14.98 0.41
CA THR A 79 14.65 -13.74 0.32
C THR A 79 15.60 -13.75 -0.87
N SER A 80 16.19 -14.91 -1.20
CA SER A 80 17.04 -15.07 -2.39
C SER A 80 16.26 -15.15 -3.71
N LYS A 81 14.94 -15.19 -3.64
CA LYS A 81 14.01 -15.27 -4.79
C LYS A 81 13.29 -13.96 -5.05
N ILE A 82 13.55 -12.93 -4.27
CA ILE A 82 13.00 -11.59 -4.45
C ILE A 82 14.06 -10.72 -5.10
N ARG A 83 13.76 -10.17 -6.29
CA ARG A 83 14.64 -9.26 -7.01
C ARG A 83 14.87 -7.97 -6.20
N GLU A 84 13.78 -7.36 -5.76
CA GLU A 84 13.76 -6.15 -4.95
C GLU A 84 12.37 -5.94 -4.31
N ILE A 85 12.30 -5.08 -3.32
CA ILE A 85 11.06 -4.61 -2.70
C ILE A 85 10.96 -3.11 -2.92
N VAL A 86 9.90 -2.65 -3.59
CA VAL A 86 9.58 -1.22 -3.76
C VAL A 86 8.36 -0.92 -2.91
N LEU A 87 8.57 -0.49 -1.67
CA LEU A 87 7.48 -0.30 -0.71
C LEU A 87 7.01 1.15 -0.64
N MET A 88 5.69 1.35 -0.45
CA MET A 88 5.15 2.61 0.05
C MET A 88 5.09 2.54 1.58
N GLY A 89 5.82 3.42 2.23
CA GLY A 89 5.85 3.49 3.69
C GLY A 89 7.04 4.27 4.21
N GLY A 90 6.96 4.64 5.46
CA GLY A 90 8.02 5.33 6.15
C GLY A 90 8.14 6.82 5.81
N CYS A 91 9.04 7.47 6.51
CA CYS A 91 9.39 8.87 6.30
C CYS A 91 10.81 9.13 6.81
N TYR A 92 11.46 10.12 6.25
CA TYR A 92 12.77 10.60 6.71
C TYR A 92 12.61 11.78 7.68
N GLN A 93 11.70 12.71 7.39
CA GLN A 93 11.55 13.94 8.16
C GLN A 93 10.32 13.95 9.05
N LEU A 94 9.12 13.75 8.46
CA LEU A 94 7.85 13.94 9.15
C LEU A 94 6.86 12.82 8.84
N GLY A 95 6.39 12.14 9.91
CA GLY A 95 5.36 11.12 9.85
C GLY A 95 3.95 11.66 9.58
N ASN A 96 2.97 10.76 9.60
CA ASN A 96 1.55 11.10 9.49
C ASN A 96 0.69 10.52 10.62
N VAL A 97 1.19 9.52 11.35
CA VAL A 97 0.53 8.99 12.55
C VAL A 97 1.14 9.58 13.82
N THR A 98 2.47 9.64 13.85
CA THR A 98 3.21 10.40 14.86
C THR A 98 4.18 11.34 14.13
N PRO A 99 4.82 12.30 14.82
CA PRO A 99 5.80 13.17 14.18
C PRO A 99 6.95 12.41 13.47
N ALA A 100 7.24 11.18 13.89
CA ALA A 100 8.34 10.38 13.37
C ALA A 100 7.92 9.08 12.66
N ALA A 101 6.62 8.77 12.56
CA ALA A 101 6.15 7.52 12.01
C ALA A 101 5.09 7.69 10.91
N GLU A 102 5.30 7.00 9.81
CA GLU A 102 4.33 6.81 8.74
C GLU A 102 3.44 5.59 9.05
N PHE A 103 2.19 5.62 8.59
CA PHE A 103 1.14 4.68 8.92
C PHE A 103 1.49 3.21 8.62
N ASN A 104 1.96 2.89 7.42
CA ASN A 104 2.24 1.50 7.01
C ASN A 104 3.34 0.87 7.89
N ILE A 105 4.37 1.64 8.20
CA ILE A 105 5.44 1.20 9.10
C ILE A 105 4.96 1.16 10.55
N TYR A 106 4.19 2.16 10.98
CA TYR A 106 3.66 2.22 12.34
C TYR A 106 2.69 1.07 12.64
N ALA A 107 1.82 0.73 11.69
CA ALA A 107 0.81 -0.31 11.85
C ALA A 107 1.41 -1.70 12.14
N ASP A 108 2.59 -2.01 11.59
CA ASP A 108 3.34 -3.24 11.93
C ASP A 108 4.86 -2.99 11.86
N ALA A 109 5.39 -2.33 12.87
CA ALA A 109 6.82 -2.03 12.96
C ALA A 109 7.70 -3.29 13.11
N ASP A 110 7.14 -4.35 13.67
CA ASP A 110 7.84 -5.63 13.83
C ASP A 110 7.99 -6.32 12.47
N ALA A 111 6.94 -6.32 11.65
CA ALA A 111 7.02 -6.77 10.26
C ALA A 111 7.99 -5.92 9.43
N ALA A 112 7.95 -4.60 9.59
CA ALA A 112 8.90 -3.71 8.94
C ALA A 112 10.34 -4.06 9.33
N SER A 113 10.62 -4.28 10.61
CA SER A 113 11.94 -4.71 11.07
C SER A 113 12.40 -6.01 10.39
N VAL A 114 11.53 -7.02 10.27
CA VAL A 114 11.85 -8.27 9.56
C VAL A 114 12.23 -8.00 8.11
N VAL A 115 11.45 -7.21 7.40
CA VAL A 115 11.67 -6.92 5.98
C VAL A 115 12.95 -6.11 5.76
N PHE A 116 13.17 -5.05 6.55
CA PHE A 116 14.36 -4.19 6.41
C PHE A 116 15.67 -4.92 6.77
N HIS A 117 15.62 -5.96 7.62
CA HIS A 117 16.80 -6.79 7.94
C HIS A 117 16.91 -8.06 7.08
N SER A 118 16.07 -8.23 6.07
CA SER A 118 16.04 -9.45 5.23
C SER A 118 17.24 -9.61 4.29
N GLY A 119 17.98 -8.52 4.03
CA GLY A 119 19.06 -8.49 3.03
C GLY A 119 18.57 -8.33 1.59
N VAL A 120 17.28 -8.31 1.34
CA VAL A 120 16.69 -8.01 0.01
C VAL A 120 16.90 -6.53 -0.31
N PRO A 121 17.26 -6.14 -1.55
CA PRO A 121 17.30 -4.74 -1.97
C PRO A 121 15.94 -4.06 -1.74
N ILE A 122 15.93 -2.89 -1.10
CA ILE A 122 14.71 -2.15 -0.76
C ILE A 122 14.78 -0.73 -1.32
N VAL A 123 13.73 -0.33 -2.02
CA VAL A 123 13.41 1.05 -2.36
C VAL A 123 12.24 1.49 -1.51
N MET A 124 12.48 2.42 -0.59
CA MET A 124 11.45 2.98 0.28
C MET A 124 10.90 4.26 -0.34
N VAL A 125 9.66 4.22 -0.79
CA VAL A 125 8.91 5.37 -1.27
C VAL A 125 8.14 5.98 -0.10
N GLY A 126 8.83 6.82 0.66
CA GLY A 126 8.31 7.44 1.88
C GLY A 126 7.51 8.71 1.65
N LEU A 127 6.96 9.26 2.74
CA LEU A 127 6.15 10.49 2.72
C LEU A 127 6.90 11.71 2.16
N ASP A 128 8.22 11.75 2.30
CA ASP A 128 9.07 12.85 1.82
C ASP A 128 9.01 13.03 0.29
N VAL A 129 8.68 11.98 -0.42
CA VAL A 129 8.47 11.97 -1.87
C VAL A 129 6.97 12.01 -2.22
N THR A 130 6.17 11.18 -1.57
CA THR A 130 4.75 11.01 -1.95
C THR A 130 3.91 12.26 -1.68
N ARG A 131 4.25 13.04 -0.65
CA ARG A 131 3.62 14.35 -0.36
C ARG A 131 3.93 15.44 -1.39
N LYS A 132 4.85 15.20 -2.33
CA LYS A 132 5.14 16.12 -3.44
C LYS A 132 4.34 15.78 -4.70
N VAL A 133 3.72 14.61 -4.75
CA VAL A 133 2.93 14.12 -5.88
C VAL A 133 1.45 14.29 -5.54
N LEU A 134 0.91 15.47 -5.80
CA LEU A 134 -0.44 15.83 -5.38
C LEU A 134 -1.46 15.66 -6.52
N CYS A 135 -2.57 15.00 -6.23
CA CYS A 135 -3.70 14.85 -7.12
C CYS A 135 -4.71 15.99 -6.92
N TYR A 136 -4.48 17.10 -7.56
CA TYR A 136 -5.39 18.22 -7.53
C TYR A 136 -6.73 17.93 -8.22
N PRO A 137 -7.84 18.65 -7.91
CA PRO A 137 -9.13 18.44 -8.54
C PRO A 137 -9.08 18.42 -10.08
N ALA A 138 -8.29 19.28 -10.71
CA ALA A 138 -8.10 19.28 -12.15
C ALA A 138 -7.50 17.98 -12.72
N ILE A 139 -6.72 17.24 -11.92
CA ILE A 139 -6.20 15.91 -12.30
C ILE A 139 -7.33 14.89 -12.22
N VAL A 140 -8.16 14.94 -11.17
CA VAL A 140 -9.34 14.09 -11.03
C VAL A 140 -10.30 14.27 -12.22
N ASP A 141 -10.53 15.52 -12.65
CA ASP A 141 -11.37 15.82 -13.81
C ASP A 141 -10.79 15.25 -15.11
N ARG A 142 -9.47 15.35 -15.30
CA ARG A 142 -8.77 14.74 -16.45
C ARG A 142 -8.85 13.22 -16.44
N MET A 143 -8.73 12.60 -15.27
CA MET A 143 -8.91 11.13 -15.13
C MET A 143 -10.33 10.72 -15.50
N ARG A 144 -11.34 11.47 -15.02
CA ARG A 144 -12.76 11.22 -15.35
C ARG A 144 -13.04 11.33 -16.83
N ALA A 145 -12.37 12.26 -17.53
CA ALA A 145 -12.50 12.47 -18.98
C ALA A 145 -11.92 11.31 -19.84
N ILE A 146 -11.13 10.41 -19.25
CA ILE A 146 -10.67 9.17 -19.95
C ILE A 146 -11.85 8.23 -20.23
N ASP A 147 -12.94 8.35 -19.48
CA ASP A 147 -14.21 7.64 -19.67
C ASP A 147 -14.11 6.10 -19.70
N THR A 148 -13.28 5.56 -18.81
CA THR A 148 -13.21 4.11 -18.54
C THR A 148 -13.71 3.81 -17.14
N LYS A 149 -14.19 2.57 -16.90
CA LYS A 149 -14.60 2.14 -15.55
C LYS A 149 -13.50 2.33 -14.50
N ALA A 150 -12.25 2.04 -14.85
CA ALA A 150 -11.11 2.21 -13.95
C ALA A 150 -10.84 3.69 -13.67
N ALA A 151 -10.93 4.55 -14.68
CA ALA A 151 -10.71 5.99 -14.53
C ALA A 151 -11.81 6.64 -13.66
N HIS A 152 -13.08 6.25 -13.86
CA HIS A 152 -14.18 6.72 -13.01
C HIS A 152 -14.00 6.25 -11.56
N LEU A 153 -13.68 4.95 -11.35
CA LEU A 153 -13.43 4.42 -10.01
C LEU A 153 -12.30 5.19 -9.30
N PHE A 154 -11.18 5.40 -9.98
CA PHE A 154 -10.06 6.15 -9.44
C PHE A 154 -10.46 7.61 -9.15
N ALA A 155 -11.18 8.26 -10.05
CA ALA A 155 -11.63 9.64 -9.86
C ALA A 155 -12.57 9.79 -8.65
N ASP A 156 -13.44 8.81 -8.41
CA ASP A 156 -14.36 8.84 -7.26
C ASP A 156 -13.61 8.59 -5.94
N LEU A 157 -12.67 7.64 -5.90
CA LEU A 157 -11.78 7.43 -4.76
C LEU A 157 -10.97 8.68 -4.43
N MET A 158 -10.37 9.31 -5.46
CA MET A 158 -9.55 10.51 -5.27
C MET A 158 -10.37 11.74 -4.90
N ALA A 159 -11.61 11.85 -5.37
CA ALA A 159 -12.50 12.94 -4.95
C ALA A 159 -12.83 12.84 -3.46
N PHE A 160 -13.14 11.64 -2.95
CA PHE A 160 -13.33 11.40 -1.53
C PHE A 160 -12.04 11.67 -0.74
N PHE A 161 -10.91 11.12 -1.17
CA PHE A 161 -9.63 11.30 -0.52
C PHE A 161 -9.19 12.77 -0.46
N ASN A 162 -9.36 13.54 -1.54
CA ASN A 162 -9.09 14.97 -1.55
C ASN A 162 -9.94 15.72 -0.52
N LYS A 163 -11.22 15.32 -0.37
CA LYS A 163 -12.09 15.90 0.66
C LYS A 163 -11.53 15.66 2.06
N THR A 164 -11.20 14.43 2.40
CA THR A 164 -10.66 14.09 3.74
C THR A 164 -9.30 14.75 3.98
N GLN A 165 -8.42 14.79 2.97
CA GLN A 165 -7.13 15.48 3.08
C GLN A 165 -7.29 16.99 3.32
N LYS A 166 -8.29 17.62 2.71
CA LYS A 166 -8.61 19.03 2.96
C LYS A 166 -9.17 19.25 4.37
N GLU A 167 -10.06 18.38 4.82
CA GLU A 167 -10.67 18.47 6.15
C GLU A 167 -9.65 18.23 7.28
N VAL A 168 -8.75 17.26 7.13
CA VAL A 168 -7.78 16.87 8.17
C VAL A 168 -6.51 17.71 8.13
N PHE A 169 -5.97 18.00 6.93
CA PHE A 169 -4.66 18.64 6.77
C PHE A 169 -4.71 20.01 6.07
N GLY A 170 -5.86 20.43 5.56
CA GLY A 170 -6.01 21.68 4.82
C GLY A 170 -5.42 21.64 3.41
N TRP A 171 -5.16 20.47 2.82
CA TRP A 171 -4.53 20.34 1.52
C TRP A 171 -5.53 20.44 0.37
N GLU A 172 -5.16 21.12 -0.70
CA GLU A 172 -5.98 21.29 -1.91
C GLU A 172 -5.95 20.06 -2.85
N GLY A 173 -5.00 19.16 -2.67
CA GLY A 173 -4.88 17.90 -3.41
C GLY A 173 -4.30 16.82 -2.54
N GLY A 174 -4.88 15.63 -2.59
CA GLY A 174 -4.39 14.47 -1.86
C GLY A 174 -3.09 13.92 -2.45
N PRO A 175 -2.12 13.52 -1.63
CA PRO A 175 -0.89 12.92 -2.11
C PRO A 175 -1.15 11.54 -2.73
N LEU A 176 -0.54 11.28 -3.87
CA LEU A 176 -0.52 9.95 -4.49
C LEU A 176 0.59 9.12 -3.83
N HIS A 177 0.23 8.35 -2.83
CA HIS A 177 1.19 7.52 -2.12
C HIS A 177 1.59 6.29 -2.94
N ASP A 178 0.71 5.34 -3.08
CA ASP A 178 0.96 4.03 -3.67
C ASP A 178 1.34 4.07 -5.15
N PRO A 179 0.70 4.90 -6.00
CA PRO A 179 1.05 4.97 -7.42
C PRO A 179 2.50 5.35 -7.70
N VAL A 180 3.18 6.05 -6.76
CA VAL A 180 4.59 6.44 -6.93
C VAL A 180 5.51 5.21 -6.93
N THR A 181 5.16 4.13 -6.23
CA THR A 181 5.92 2.87 -6.28
C THR A 181 5.91 2.25 -7.68
N CYS A 182 4.73 2.27 -8.32
CA CYS A 182 4.59 1.78 -9.69
C CYS A 182 5.29 2.72 -10.70
N ALA A 183 5.18 4.03 -10.50
CA ALA A 183 5.86 5.01 -11.35
C ALA A 183 7.40 4.88 -11.29
N TYR A 184 7.95 4.43 -10.16
CA TYR A 184 9.38 4.14 -10.04
C TYR A 184 9.83 2.96 -10.94
N LEU A 185 8.94 2.01 -11.19
CA LEU A 185 9.23 0.78 -11.96
C LEU A 185 9.00 0.92 -13.48
N ILE A 186 8.40 2.03 -13.96
CA ILE A 186 8.13 2.32 -15.37
C ILE A 186 9.26 3.16 -15.97
#